data_24cee177f0ed99a2e5ddbfaa4f0198a7
#
_entry.id   24cee177f0ed99a2e5ddbfaa4f0198a7
#
_cell.length_a   1.000
_cell.length_b   1.000
_cell.length_c   1.000
_cell.angle_alpha   90.00
_cell.angle_beta   90.00
_cell.angle_gamma   90.00
#
_symmetry.space_group_name_H-M   'P 1'
#
loop_
_entity.id
_entity.type
_entity.pdbx_description
1 polymer ?
#
loop_
_entity_poly.entity_id
_entity_poly.type
_entity_poly.pdbx_seq_one_letter_code
_entity_poly.pdbx_strand_id
1 'polypeptide(L)'
;MGIRTVAVYSDVDFRSLHVEASDEAVHIGPPAAADSYLCKEKLIEAALSRGCQAIHPGYGFLSENHEFARMVVQAGLVFIGPSAEAIAQLGDKIAAKALAISVGAPVVPGHHQSLSGVEEAVATAEKIGYPLLLKPASGGGGRGMRIVYSQSEIEDAFTSSQTETTKAFADNRMFMERYIPRPRHIEIQIMADKHGNVVHFPERECSIQRRYQKIVEESPSLAINEPIRRTMGELACRLARKAGYTGAGTVEFITDENKNFYFLEMNTRLQVEHPVSEMVTSLDLVEWQLRIAAGEPLPLMQSEINAHGWAMEARICAEDPRRGFLPTVGMITRYATPRGKGVRVDSGVRAGSVVTIYYDSLLAKVITHGENREEARERLVQSLNGFHLEGLITNVDFVNAVVNHRHFVAGDISTNFVEENFPNGQPVDEPALEKHHYMAIAAILIYHVRKGLVVESLKPMAAKIGRRPPAPTATEYVLKGEGCLFNVRLEGDQASRTWKIAVDDTSYYVETPEFEFYRRRLKLKINGRYQMFRSRYQEQHIQIFFCGLI
;
A
#
# COMPACT_ATOMS: atom_id res chain seq x y z
N MET A 1 2.80 14.93 -22.17
CA MET A 1 3.61 14.40 -23.27
C MET A 1 2.89 14.47 -24.65
N GLY A 2 1.59 14.74 -24.72
CA GLY A 2 0.83 14.81 -25.98
C GLY A 2 0.60 13.44 -26.64
N ILE A 3 0.68 12.35 -25.88
CA ILE A 3 0.44 10.99 -26.37
C ILE A 3 -1.07 10.72 -26.31
N ARG A 4 -1.66 10.28 -27.41
CA ARG A 4 -3.06 9.82 -27.43
C ARG A 4 -3.18 8.47 -26.73
N THR A 5 -4.24 8.31 -25.97
CA THR A 5 -4.47 7.14 -25.12
C THR A 5 -5.75 6.41 -25.48
N VAL A 6 -5.68 5.08 -25.51
CA VAL A 6 -6.83 4.19 -25.71
C VAL A 6 -6.94 3.29 -24.48
N ALA A 7 -8.01 3.44 -23.71
CA ALA A 7 -8.30 2.55 -22.58
C ALA A 7 -9.02 1.29 -23.06
N VAL A 8 -8.77 0.16 -22.42
CA VAL A 8 -9.58 -1.05 -22.54
C VAL A 8 -10.41 -1.24 -21.29
N TYR A 9 -11.65 -1.74 -21.41
CA TYR A 9 -12.53 -1.92 -20.26
C TYR A 9 -13.48 -3.10 -20.41
N SER A 10 -13.77 -3.78 -19.30
CA SER A 10 -14.81 -4.78 -19.20
C SER A 10 -16.17 -4.14 -18.87
N ASP A 11 -17.25 -4.91 -18.93
CA ASP A 11 -18.61 -4.43 -18.64
C ASP A 11 -18.72 -3.63 -17.34
N VAL A 12 -18.00 -4.03 -16.27
CA VAL A 12 -18.10 -3.36 -14.97
C VAL A 12 -17.25 -2.10 -14.86
N ASP A 13 -16.32 -1.90 -15.79
CA ASP A 13 -15.37 -0.77 -15.77
C ASP A 13 -15.75 0.38 -16.70
N PHE A 14 -16.88 0.33 -17.39
CA PHE A 14 -17.25 1.32 -18.41
C PHE A 14 -17.31 2.78 -17.90
N ARG A 15 -17.41 2.99 -16.59
CA ARG A 15 -17.37 4.30 -15.91
C ARG A 15 -16.14 4.49 -15.04
N SER A 16 -15.13 3.66 -15.18
CA SER A 16 -13.89 3.77 -14.40
C SER A 16 -13.07 4.98 -14.85
N LEU A 17 -12.28 5.52 -13.91
CA LEU A 17 -11.53 6.77 -14.15
C LEU A 17 -10.57 6.67 -15.33
N HIS A 18 -9.96 5.51 -15.58
CA HIS A 18 -9.05 5.32 -16.71
C HIS A 18 -9.75 5.43 -18.06
N VAL A 19 -11.03 4.99 -18.14
CA VAL A 19 -11.86 5.13 -19.35
C VAL A 19 -12.18 6.59 -19.62
N GLU A 20 -12.56 7.34 -18.59
CA GLU A 20 -12.88 8.75 -18.71
C GLU A 20 -11.67 9.65 -18.98
N ALA A 21 -10.49 9.25 -18.49
CA ALA A 21 -9.25 10.01 -18.66
C ALA A 21 -8.58 9.79 -20.02
N SER A 22 -8.95 8.73 -20.75
CA SER A 22 -8.38 8.41 -22.06
C SER A 22 -9.09 9.13 -23.21
N ASP A 23 -8.38 9.31 -24.33
CA ASP A 23 -8.94 9.92 -25.54
C ASP A 23 -9.96 9.02 -26.22
N GLU A 24 -9.74 7.70 -26.16
CA GLU A 24 -10.63 6.67 -26.69
C GLU A 24 -10.73 5.50 -25.70
N ALA A 25 -11.79 4.69 -25.86
CA ALA A 25 -11.95 3.47 -25.08
C ALA A 25 -12.52 2.33 -25.91
N VAL A 26 -12.11 1.09 -25.60
CA VAL A 26 -12.56 -0.13 -26.28
C VAL A 26 -13.08 -1.12 -25.26
N HIS A 27 -14.32 -1.57 -25.45
CA HIS A 27 -14.90 -2.64 -24.68
C HIS A 27 -14.28 -3.98 -25.08
N ILE A 28 -13.84 -4.78 -24.09
CA ILE A 28 -13.11 -6.04 -24.32
C ILE A 28 -13.84 -7.28 -23.79
N GLY A 29 -15.01 -7.12 -23.18
CA GLY A 29 -15.82 -8.28 -22.79
C GLY A 29 -16.42 -8.21 -21.38
N PRO A 30 -16.91 -9.37 -20.88
CA PRO A 30 -17.60 -9.47 -19.61
C PRO A 30 -16.69 -9.22 -18.40
N PRO A 31 -17.23 -9.16 -17.15
CA PRO A 31 -16.48 -8.81 -15.95
C PRO A 31 -15.32 -9.74 -15.61
N ALA A 32 -15.45 -11.05 -15.90
CA ALA A 32 -14.40 -12.00 -15.56
C ALA A 32 -13.09 -11.66 -16.30
N ALA A 33 -11.98 -11.55 -15.57
CA ALA A 33 -10.69 -11.21 -16.15
C ALA A 33 -10.24 -12.20 -17.22
N ALA A 34 -10.56 -13.51 -17.07
CA ALA A 34 -10.26 -14.54 -18.06
C ALA A 34 -10.91 -14.26 -19.43
N ASP A 35 -12.07 -13.62 -19.44
CA ASP A 35 -12.83 -13.34 -20.64
C ASP A 35 -12.62 -11.91 -21.18
N SER A 36 -11.80 -11.10 -20.51
CA SER A 36 -11.53 -9.69 -20.84
C SER A 36 -10.02 -9.38 -20.75
N TYR A 37 -9.54 -8.89 -19.61
CA TYR A 37 -8.16 -8.39 -19.43
C TYR A 37 -7.05 -9.46 -19.54
N LEU A 38 -7.36 -10.75 -19.46
CA LEU A 38 -6.43 -11.86 -19.67
C LEU A 38 -6.51 -12.44 -21.09
N CYS A 39 -7.45 -11.98 -21.94
CA CYS A 39 -7.53 -12.35 -23.34
C CYS A 39 -6.52 -11.54 -24.16
N LYS A 40 -5.35 -12.13 -24.42
CA LYS A 40 -4.22 -11.51 -25.13
C LYS A 40 -4.63 -10.98 -26.50
N GLU A 41 -5.40 -11.76 -27.24
CA GLU A 41 -5.86 -11.48 -28.59
C GLU A 41 -6.76 -10.24 -28.63
N LYS A 42 -7.71 -10.11 -27.70
CA LYS A 42 -8.61 -8.96 -27.59
C LYS A 42 -7.87 -7.65 -27.34
N LEU A 43 -6.84 -7.69 -26.49
CA LEU A 43 -6.03 -6.51 -26.19
C LEU A 43 -5.23 -6.05 -27.41
N ILE A 44 -4.65 -7.00 -28.14
CA ILE A 44 -3.89 -6.70 -29.37
C ILE A 44 -4.83 -6.18 -30.47
N GLU A 45 -5.99 -6.83 -30.66
CA GLU A 45 -7.00 -6.38 -31.62
C GLU A 45 -7.51 -4.97 -31.29
N ALA A 46 -7.77 -4.67 -30.00
CA ALA A 46 -8.16 -3.34 -29.56
C ALA A 46 -7.09 -2.29 -29.93
N ALA A 47 -5.81 -2.58 -29.68
CA ALA A 47 -4.72 -1.70 -30.01
C ALA A 47 -4.58 -1.48 -31.53
N LEU A 48 -4.60 -2.55 -32.33
CA LEU A 48 -4.49 -2.47 -33.79
C LEU A 48 -5.67 -1.73 -34.43
N SER A 49 -6.89 -2.00 -33.96
CA SER A 49 -8.12 -1.37 -34.50
C SER A 49 -8.15 0.14 -34.28
N ARG A 50 -7.42 0.65 -33.30
CA ARG A 50 -7.32 2.08 -32.96
C ARG A 50 -6.01 2.72 -33.45
N GLY A 51 -5.16 1.96 -34.17
CA GLY A 51 -3.90 2.47 -34.71
C GLY A 51 -2.89 2.83 -33.61
N CYS A 52 -2.93 2.13 -32.46
CA CYS A 52 -1.93 2.30 -31.41
C CYS A 52 -0.55 1.86 -31.90
N GLN A 53 0.50 2.49 -31.40
CA GLN A 53 1.89 2.11 -31.65
C GLN A 53 2.48 1.26 -30.51
N ALA A 54 1.92 1.36 -29.31
CA ALA A 54 2.45 0.69 -28.12
C ALA A 54 1.32 0.24 -27.18
N ILE A 55 1.64 -0.75 -26.32
CA ILE A 55 0.80 -1.18 -25.21
C ILE A 55 1.58 -0.99 -23.91
N HIS A 56 1.01 -0.24 -22.95
CA HIS A 56 1.49 -0.17 -21.58
C HIS A 56 0.74 -1.20 -20.74
N PRO A 57 1.41 -2.22 -20.20
CA PRO A 57 0.72 -3.31 -19.48
C PRO A 57 0.29 -2.94 -18.05
N GLY A 58 0.71 -1.79 -17.54
CA GLY A 58 0.51 -1.43 -16.13
C GLY A 58 1.24 -2.35 -15.17
N TYR A 59 0.56 -2.74 -14.09
CA TYR A 59 0.96 -3.79 -13.14
C TYR A 59 -0.24 -4.74 -12.89
N GLY A 60 0.04 -6.02 -12.70
CA GLY A 60 -1.00 -7.07 -12.63
C GLY A 60 -1.37 -7.62 -14.02
N PHE A 61 -2.39 -8.44 -14.10
CA PHE A 61 -2.86 -9.12 -15.32
C PHE A 61 -1.73 -9.70 -16.18
N LEU A 62 -1.53 -9.14 -17.38
CA LEU A 62 -0.54 -9.62 -18.36
C LEU A 62 0.81 -8.89 -18.30
N SER A 63 1.06 -8.04 -17.31
CA SER A 63 2.29 -7.24 -17.23
C SER A 63 3.58 -8.07 -17.12
N GLU A 64 3.52 -9.28 -16.58
CA GLU A 64 4.63 -10.22 -16.46
C GLU A 64 4.44 -11.48 -17.34
N ASN A 65 3.55 -11.39 -18.35
CA ASN A 65 3.29 -12.49 -19.25
C ASN A 65 4.19 -12.41 -20.50
N HIS A 66 5.20 -13.29 -20.56
CA HIS A 66 6.17 -13.30 -21.65
C HIS A 66 5.55 -13.63 -23.03
N GLU A 67 4.49 -14.44 -23.07
CA GLU A 67 3.81 -14.74 -24.33
C GLU A 67 3.08 -13.51 -24.85
N PHE A 68 2.38 -12.78 -23.98
CA PHE A 68 1.71 -11.53 -24.34
C PHE A 68 2.72 -10.50 -24.88
N ALA A 69 3.85 -10.31 -24.19
CA ALA A 69 4.90 -9.41 -24.66
C ALA A 69 5.40 -9.82 -26.06
N ARG A 70 5.59 -11.13 -26.30
CA ARG A 70 5.99 -11.66 -27.63
C ARG A 70 4.92 -11.41 -28.68
N MET A 71 3.66 -11.67 -28.39
CA MET A 71 2.54 -11.44 -29.31
C MET A 71 2.39 -9.97 -29.68
N VAL A 72 2.56 -9.05 -28.73
CA VAL A 72 2.52 -7.60 -28.97
C VAL A 72 3.60 -7.20 -29.97
N VAL A 73 4.84 -7.67 -29.79
CA VAL A 73 5.95 -7.38 -30.72
C VAL A 73 5.73 -8.03 -32.10
N GLN A 74 5.23 -9.26 -32.15
CA GLN A 74 4.88 -9.93 -33.41
C GLN A 74 3.76 -9.22 -34.18
N ALA A 75 2.86 -8.54 -33.47
CA ALA A 75 1.81 -7.72 -34.08
C ALA A 75 2.33 -6.35 -34.60
N GLY A 76 3.63 -6.06 -34.48
CA GLY A 76 4.24 -4.80 -34.90
C GLY A 76 4.06 -3.66 -33.90
N LEU A 77 3.65 -3.96 -32.67
CA LEU A 77 3.46 -3.00 -31.58
C LEU A 77 4.67 -2.97 -30.63
N VAL A 78 4.86 -1.87 -29.94
CA VAL A 78 5.85 -1.77 -28.86
C VAL A 78 5.23 -2.22 -27.55
N PHE A 79 5.82 -3.21 -26.91
CA PHE A 79 5.52 -3.54 -25.51
C PHE A 79 6.30 -2.58 -24.60
N ILE A 80 5.62 -1.77 -23.79
CA ILE A 80 6.27 -0.83 -22.87
C ILE A 80 6.69 -1.59 -21.62
N GLY A 81 7.88 -2.16 -21.68
CA GLY A 81 8.46 -3.04 -20.66
C GLY A 81 9.65 -3.83 -21.20
N PRO A 82 10.10 -4.86 -20.47
CA PRO A 82 11.21 -5.72 -20.89
C PRO A 82 10.83 -6.66 -22.03
N SER A 83 11.84 -7.27 -22.64
CA SER A 83 11.64 -8.29 -23.67
C SER A 83 10.94 -9.53 -23.13
N ALA A 84 10.27 -10.29 -24.00
CA ALA A 84 9.64 -11.54 -23.64
C ALA A 84 10.63 -12.54 -23.00
N GLU A 85 11.87 -12.56 -23.49
CA GLU A 85 12.95 -13.39 -23.00
C GLU A 85 13.37 -13.01 -21.57
N ALA A 86 13.51 -11.70 -21.29
CA ALA A 86 13.82 -11.20 -19.96
C ALA A 86 12.68 -11.51 -18.96
N ILE A 87 11.41 -11.34 -19.39
CA ILE A 87 10.26 -11.70 -18.56
C ILE A 87 10.28 -13.20 -18.24
N ALA A 88 10.49 -14.06 -19.23
CA ALA A 88 10.50 -15.51 -19.04
C ALA A 88 11.64 -15.95 -18.11
N GLN A 89 12.84 -15.41 -18.29
CA GLN A 89 14.01 -15.76 -17.49
C GLN A 89 13.90 -15.32 -16.04
N LEU A 90 13.42 -14.11 -15.81
CA LEU A 90 13.34 -13.52 -14.46
C LEU A 90 12.05 -13.91 -13.72
N GLY A 91 11.01 -14.28 -14.44
CA GLY A 91 9.74 -14.76 -13.87
C GLY A 91 9.81 -16.20 -13.32
N ASP A 92 10.76 -17.03 -13.79
CA ASP A 92 11.04 -18.34 -13.22
C ASP A 92 12.01 -18.19 -12.03
N LYS A 93 11.58 -18.54 -10.82
CA LYS A 93 12.37 -18.32 -9.60
C LYS A 93 13.69 -19.09 -9.57
N ILE A 94 13.73 -20.28 -10.16
CA ILE A 94 14.95 -21.10 -10.23
C ILE A 94 15.93 -20.45 -11.23
N ALA A 95 15.46 -20.05 -12.41
CA ALA A 95 16.28 -19.39 -13.41
C ALA A 95 16.77 -18.02 -12.93
N ALA A 96 15.89 -17.21 -12.30
CA ALA A 96 16.23 -15.93 -11.73
C ALA A 96 17.30 -16.04 -10.64
N LYS A 97 17.24 -17.04 -9.75
CA LYS A 97 18.27 -17.32 -8.74
C LYS A 97 19.59 -17.75 -9.35
N ALA A 98 19.56 -18.63 -10.35
CA ALA A 98 20.77 -19.02 -11.07
C ALA A 98 21.44 -17.80 -11.72
N LEU A 99 20.67 -16.91 -12.32
CA LEU A 99 21.17 -15.66 -12.89
C LEU A 99 21.74 -14.74 -11.80
N ALA A 100 21.05 -14.59 -10.65
CA ALA A 100 21.51 -13.78 -9.52
C ALA A 100 22.84 -14.30 -8.95
N ILE A 101 22.99 -15.61 -8.77
CA ILE A 101 24.25 -16.25 -8.36
C ILE A 101 25.37 -15.94 -9.36
N SER A 102 25.08 -16.00 -10.68
CA SER A 102 26.07 -15.75 -11.72
C SER A 102 26.64 -14.32 -11.72
N VAL A 103 25.92 -13.35 -11.15
CA VAL A 103 26.36 -11.96 -10.99
C VAL A 103 26.88 -11.66 -9.58
N GLY A 104 27.00 -12.69 -8.72
CA GLY A 104 27.52 -12.57 -7.36
C GLY A 104 26.50 -12.07 -6.34
N ALA A 105 25.21 -12.15 -6.62
CA ALA A 105 24.17 -11.83 -5.63
C ALA A 105 24.08 -12.95 -4.59
N PRO A 106 24.07 -12.62 -3.29
CA PRO A 106 23.80 -13.61 -2.26
C PRO A 106 22.36 -14.10 -2.36
N VAL A 107 22.16 -15.40 -2.24
CA VAL A 107 20.85 -16.04 -2.17
C VAL A 107 20.67 -16.73 -0.84
N VAL A 108 19.42 -16.90 -0.40
CA VAL A 108 19.14 -17.64 0.83
C VAL A 108 19.75 -19.03 0.72
N PRO A 109 20.55 -19.51 1.71
CA PRO A 109 21.09 -20.85 1.68
C PRO A 109 20.01 -21.90 1.47
N GLY A 110 20.20 -22.81 0.51
CA GLY A 110 19.17 -23.78 0.16
C GLY A 110 19.51 -24.60 -1.06
N HIS A 111 18.52 -25.35 -1.53
CA HIS A 111 18.57 -26.09 -2.78
C HIS A 111 17.75 -25.37 -3.84
N HIS A 112 18.43 -24.78 -4.82
CA HIS A 112 17.82 -23.90 -5.83
C HIS A 112 17.50 -24.64 -7.15
N GLN A 113 17.44 -25.95 -7.13
CA GLN A 113 17.01 -26.78 -8.23
C GLN A 113 15.63 -27.37 -7.93
N SER A 114 14.94 -27.84 -8.95
CA SER A 114 13.66 -28.51 -8.76
C SER A 114 13.87 -29.84 -8.04
N LEU A 115 13.10 -30.05 -6.98
CA LEU A 115 13.05 -31.32 -6.26
C LEU A 115 12.22 -32.32 -7.06
N SER A 116 12.73 -33.54 -7.20
CA SER A 116 12.08 -34.62 -7.97
C SER A 116 10.92 -35.27 -7.21
N GLY A 117 10.89 -35.18 -5.88
CA GLY A 117 9.87 -35.80 -5.03
C GLY A 117 10.16 -35.70 -3.54
N VAL A 118 9.32 -36.33 -2.73
CA VAL A 118 9.38 -36.30 -1.27
C VAL A 118 10.70 -36.87 -0.73
N GLU A 119 11.23 -37.96 -1.32
CA GLU A 119 12.49 -38.57 -0.85
C GLU A 119 13.68 -37.63 -0.99
N GLU A 120 13.80 -36.94 -2.14
CA GLU A 120 14.83 -35.91 -2.34
C GLU A 120 14.60 -34.71 -1.44
N ALA A 121 13.32 -34.34 -1.22
CA ALA A 121 12.97 -33.25 -0.29
C ALA A 121 13.44 -33.53 1.14
N VAL A 122 13.25 -34.75 1.65
CA VAL A 122 13.72 -35.20 2.97
C VAL A 122 15.25 -35.15 3.03
N ALA A 123 15.95 -35.75 2.08
CA ALA A 123 17.41 -35.80 2.04
C ALA A 123 18.04 -34.38 1.90
N THR A 124 17.33 -33.49 1.20
CA THR A 124 17.75 -32.08 1.04
C THR A 124 17.52 -31.28 2.32
N ALA A 125 16.39 -31.50 2.98
CA ALA A 125 16.05 -30.82 4.24
C ALA A 125 17.04 -31.13 5.36
N GLU A 126 17.54 -32.37 5.45
CA GLU A 126 18.58 -32.75 6.42
C GLU A 126 19.88 -31.97 6.21
N LYS A 127 20.21 -31.63 4.96
CA LYS A 127 21.42 -30.85 4.63
C LYS A 127 21.26 -29.36 4.93
N ILE A 128 20.05 -28.81 4.68
CA ILE A 128 19.76 -27.38 4.89
C ILE A 128 19.56 -27.09 6.39
N GLY A 129 18.92 -28.02 7.12
CA GLY A 129 18.49 -27.85 8.50
C GLY A 129 17.14 -27.13 8.62
N TYR A 130 16.53 -27.29 9.80
CA TYR A 130 15.23 -26.72 10.13
C TYR A 130 15.36 -25.43 10.97
N PRO A 131 14.40 -24.50 10.92
CA PRO A 131 13.26 -24.50 10.01
C PRO A 131 13.66 -24.15 8.57
N LEU A 132 12.92 -24.67 7.60
CA LEU A 132 13.11 -24.38 6.18
C LEU A 132 11.82 -23.91 5.52
N LEU A 133 11.94 -23.31 4.34
CA LEU A 133 10.83 -22.82 3.55
C LEU A 133 10.79 -23.57 2.21
N LEU A 134 9.69 -24.30 1.99
CA LEU A 134 9.39 -24.94 0.73
C LEU A 134 8.66 -23.96 -0.18
N LYS A 135 9.14 -23.80 -1.42
CA LYS A 135 8.65 -22.80 -2.39
C LYS A 135 8.39 -23.42 -3.75
N PRO A 136 7.32 -22.96 -4.46
CA PRO A 136 7.14 -23.28 -5.87
C PRO A 136 8.11 -22.47 -6.76
N ALA A 137 8.49 -23.05 -7.91
CA ALA A 137 9.32 -22.38 -8.92
C ALA A 137 8.57 -21.24 -9.61
N SER A 138 7.28 -21.41 -9.83
CA SER A 138 6.39 -20.45 -10.49
C SER A 138 5.39 -19.85 -9.52
N GLY A 139 4.90 -18.64 -9.85
CA GLY A 139 3.87 -17.94 -9.08
C GLY A 139 4.39 -16.88 -8.13
N GLY A 140 3.46 -16.11 -7.56
CA GLY A 140 3.73 -14.98 -6.68
C GLY A 140 2.79 -14.92 -5.48
N GLY A 141 2.98 -13.90 -4.62
CA GLY A 141 2.11 -13.66 -3.47
C GLY A 141 2.11 -14.76 -2.40
N GLY A 142 3.18 -15.57 -2.33
CA GLY A 142 3.36 -16.60 -1.29
C GLY A 142 2.48 -17.82 -1.43
N ARG A 143 1.72 -17.99 -2.51
CA ARG A 143 0.90 -19.17 -2.74
C ARG A 143 1.76 -20.41 -2.85
N GLY A 144 1.35 -21.48 -2.19
CA GLY A 144 2.07 -22.75 -2.16
C GLY A 144 3.35 -22.75 -1.33
N MET A 145 3.70 -21.68 -0.63
CA MET A 145 4.82 -21.68 0.30
C MET A 145 4.43 -22.34 1.62
N ARG A 146 5.36 -23.12 2.20
CA ARG A 146 5.19 -23.80 3.50
C ARG A 146 6.45 -23.70 4.32
N ILE A 147 6.32 -23.28 5.57
CA ILE A 147 7.39 -23.38 6.57
C ILE A 147 7.35 -24.80 7.12
N VAL A 148 8.49 -25.44 7.20
CA VAL A 148 8.65 -26.82 7.71
C VAL A 148 9.59 -26.77 8.90
N TYR A 149 9.11 -27.18 10.06
CA TYR A 149 9.85 -27.13 11.31
C TYR A 149 10.55 -28.46 11.67
N SER A 150 10.10 -29.55 11.08
CA SER A 150 10.64 -30.90 11.35
C SER A 150 10.52 -31.81 10.13
N GLN A 151 11.30 -32.89 10.14
CA GLN A 151 11.27 -33.89 9.07
C GLN A 151 9.87 -34.52 8.89
N SER A 152 9.12 -34.72 9.96
CA SER A 152 7.78 -35.33 9.92
C SER A 152 6.76 -34.48 9.14
N GLU A 153 7.00 -33.20 8.93
CA GLU A 153 6.09 -32.29 8.21
C GLU A 153 6.36 -32.23 6.70
N ILE A 154 7.51 -32.76 6.22
CA ILE A 154 7.97 -32.56 4.83
C ILE A 154 7.01 -33.16 3.82
N GLU A 155 6.55 -34.39 4.03
CA GLU A 155 5.71 -35.10 3.09
C GLU A 155 4.38 -34.37 2.87
N ASP A 156 3.71 -34.00 3.96
CA ASP A 156 2.46 -33.24 3.90
C ASP A 156 2.65 -31.86 3.29
N ALA A 157 3.69 -31.15 3.68
CA ALA A 157 4.02 -29.83 3.16
C ALA A 157 4.31 -29.86 1.66
N PHE A 158 5.11 -30.84 1.20
CA PHE A 158 5.48 -31.01 -0.21
C PHE A 158 4.25 -31.33 -1.06
N THR A 159 3.46 -32.33 -0.67
CA THR A 159 2.30 -32.79 -1.42
C THR A 159 1.20 -31.73 -1.49
N SER A 160 0.90 -31.08 -0.37
CA SER A 160 -0.11 -30.02 -0.32
C SER A 160 0.31 -28.79 -1.13
N SER A 161 1.59 -28.39 -1.02
CA SER A 161 2.16 -27.29 -1.78
C SER A 161 2.14 -27.55 -3.28
N GLN A 162 2.59 -28.73 -3.71
CA GLN A 162 2.61 -29.14 -5.11
C GLN A 162 1.20 -29.19 -5.71
N THR A 163 0.22 -29.70 -4.96
CA THR A 163 -1.17 -29.74 -5.39
C THR A 163 -1.76 -28.34 -5.58
N GLU A 164 -1.50 -27.43 -4.63
CA GLU A 164 -1.96 -26.06 -4.71
C GLU A 164 -1.37 -25.32 -5.91
N THR A 165 -0.06 -25.47 -6.13
CA THR A 165 0.64 -24.75 -7.20
C THR A 165 0.34 -25.31 -8.58
N THR A 166 0.17 -26.61 -8.73
CA THR A 166 -0.27 -27.21 -9.98
C THR A 166 -1.64 -26.67 -10.41
N LYS A 167 -2.57 -26.52 -9.46
CA LYS A 167 -3.91 -25.96 -9.73
C LYS A 167 -3.86 -24.47 -10.06
N ALA A 168 -2.99 -23.74 -9.41
CA ALA A 168 -2.93 -22.27 -9.54
C ALA A 168 -2.09 -21.79 -10.73
N PHE A 169 -1.01 -22.51 -11.06
CA PHE A 169 0.03 -22.04 -12.00
C PHE A 169 0.39 -23.06 -13.09
N ALA A 170 -0.23 -24.25 -13.10
CA ALA A 170 0.11 -25.36 -13.99
C ALA A 170 1.59 -25.78 -13.92
N ASP A 171 2.27 -25.55 -12.78
CA ASP A 171 3.67 -25.91 -12.52
C ASP A 171 3.76 -26.62 -11.17
N ASN A 172 4.44 -27.75 -11.14
CA ASN A 172 4.61 -28.59 -9.96
C ASN A 172 6.03 -28.57 -9.39
N ARG A 173 6.93 -27.76 -9.96
CA ARG A 173 8.34 -27.69 -9.54
C ARG A 173 8.46 -26.98 -8.20
N MET A 174 9.14 -27.63 -7.27
CA MET A 174 9.35 -27.14 -5.90
C MET A 174 10.85 -27.05 -5.61
N PHE A 175 11.25 -26.10 -4.76
CA PHE A 175 12.60 -25.97 -4.23
C PHE A 175 12.57 -25.60 -2.74
N MET A 176 13.71 -25.65 -2.05
CA MET A 176 13.81 -25.39 -0.61
C MET A 176 14.89 -24.39 -0.25
N GLU A 177 14.60 -23.59 0.77
CA GLU A 177 15.54 -22.64 1.35
C GLU A 177 15.47 -22.65 2.88
N ARG A 178 16.54 -22.21 3.52
CA ARG A 178 16.51 -21.92 4.96
C ARG A 178 15.43 -20.89 5.25
N TYR A 179 14.65 -21.10 6.30
CA TYR A 179 13.71 -20.08 6.77
C TYR A 179 14.47 -18.98 7.51
N ILE A 180 14.20 -17.72 7.15
CA ILE A 180 14.74 -16.54 7.85
C ILE A 180 13.65 -16.02 8.76
N PRO A 181 13.82 -16.06 10.10
CA PRO A 181 12.84 -15.52 11.02
C PRO A 181 12.80 -13.99 10.97
N ARG A 182 11.62 -13.40 11.10
CA ARG A 182 11.39 -11.94 11.11
C ARG A 182 12.18 -11.17 10.05
N PRO A 183 12.13 -11.59 8.76
CA PRO A 183 12.92 -10.93 7.73
C PRO A 183 12.32 -9.55 7.41
N ARG A 184 13.16 -8.64 6.89
CA ARG A 184 12.68 -7.44 6.23
C ARG A 184 12.64 -7.65 4.72
N HIS A 185 11.66 -7.04 4.08
CA HIS A 185 11.51 -7.03 2.65
C HIS A 185 12.01 -5.68 2.11
N ILE A 186 13.17 -5.70 1.50
CA ILE A 186 13.82 -4.53 0.90
C ILE A 186 13.88 -4.73 -0.61
N GLU A 187 13.62 -3.69 -1.36
CA GLU A 187 13.64 -3.79 -2.81
C GLU A 187 14.33 -2.61 -3.48
N ILE A 188 14.91 -2.87 -4.64
CA ILE A 188 15.64 -1.88 -5.43
C ILE A 188 14.90 -1.67 -6.76
N GLN A 189 14.34 -0.49 -6.95
CA GLN A 189 13.86 -0.04 -8.25
C GLN A 189 15.02 0.13 -9.21
N ILE A 190 14.90 -0.43 -10.41
CA ILE A 190 15.82 -0.16 -11.52
C ILE A 190 15.09 0.45 -12.72
N MET A 191 15.85 1.13 -13.55
CA MET A 191 15.43 1.56 -14.86
C MET A 191 16.56 1.28 -15.86
N ALA A 192 16.22 0.65 -16.97
CA ALA A 192 17.18 0.25 -18.01
C ALA A 192 16.71 0.68 -19.39
N ASP A 193 17.62 1.22 -20.21
CA ASP A 193 17.33 1.61 -21.58
C ASP A 193 17.79 0.56 -22.61
N LYS A 194 17.48 0.80 -23.88
CA LYS A 194 17.90 -0.06 -24.99
C LYS A 194 19.38 0.12 -25.41
N HIS A 195 20.08 1.09 -24.79
CA HIS A 195 21.48 1.43 -25.07
C HIS A 195 22.45 0.77 -24.08
N GLY A 196 21.94 -0.01 -23.11
CA GLY A 196 22.73 -0.72 -22.11
C GLY A 196 22.97 0.07 -20.82
N ASN A 197 22.40 1.28 -20.71
CA ASN A 197 22.45 2.02 -19.47
C ASN A 197 21.42 1.45 -18.47
N VAL A 198 21.86 1.27 -17.23
CA VAL A 198 21.00 0.80 -16.14
C VAL A 198 21.32 1.62 -14.89
N VAL A 199 20.29 2.16 -14.29
CA VAL A 199 20.38 2.89 -13.02
C VAL A 199 19.49 2.26 -11.96
N HIS A 200 19.84 2.46 -10.69
CA HIS A 200 19.02 2.07 -9.56
C HIS A 200 18.59 3.29 -8.75
N PHE A 201 17.47 3.16 -8.06
CA PHE A 201 16.90 4.15 -7.16
C PHE A 201 17.18 3.80 -5.70
N PRO A 202 16.97 4.74 -4.77
CA PRO A 202 16.95 4.42 -3.34
C PRO A 202 16.00 3.27 -3.03
N GLU A 203 16.37 2.43 -2.09
CA GLU A 203 15.58 1.26 -1.71
C GLU A 203 14.20 1.63 -1.19
N ARG A 204 13.28 0.70 -1.32
CA ARG A 204 11.98 0.71 -0.64
C ARG A 204 11.96 -0.35 0.45
N GLU A 205 11.39 -0.02 1.59
CA GLU A 205 11.07 -0.91 2.69
C GLU A 205 9.61 -1.36 2.56
N CYS A 206 9.38 -2.65 2.35
CA CYS A 206 8.07 -3.22 2.10
C CYS A 206 7.69 -4.31 3.11
N SER A 207 8.24 -4.24 4.32
CA SER A 207 8.03 -5.27 5.36
C SER A 207 6.65 -5.25 5.96
N ILE A 208 5.92 -4.12 5.90
CA ILE A 208 4.55 -4.09 6.39
C ILE A 208 3.62 -4.74 5.38
N GLN A 209 3.39 -6.02 5.59
CA GLN A 209 2.59 -6.85 4.70
C GLN A 209 1.73 -7.83 5.48
N ARG A 210 0.69 -8.35 4.84
CA ARG A 210 -0.16 -9.41 5.35
C ARG A 210 -0.30 -10.50 4.29
N ARG A 211 0.04 -11.72 4.63
CA ARG A 211 0.05 -12.86 3.67
C ARG A 211 0.76 -12.48 2.37
N TYR A 212 1.94 -11.86 2.50
CA TYR A 212 2.79 -11.38 1.40
C TYR A 212 2.19 -10.23 0.56
N GLN A 213 1.03 -9.69 0.94
CA GLN A 213 0.47 -8.49 0.32
C GLN A 213 0.95 -7.24 1.10
N LYS A 214 1.67 -6.36 0.43
CA LYS A 214 2.20 -5.11 0.97
C LYS A 214 1.04 -4.17 1.34
N ILE A 215 1.18 -3.44 2.45
CA ILE A 215 0.13 -2.56 3.01
C ILE A 215 0.65 -1.14 3.21
N VAL A 216 1.89 -1.03 3.74
CA VAL A 216 2.59 0.24 3.91
C VAL A 216 4.01 0.06 3.39
N GLU A 217 4.45 1.02 2.60
CA GLU A 217 5.79 1.07 2.03
C GLU A 217 6.46 2.40 2.35
N GLU A 218 7.77 2.39 2.49
CA GLU A 218 8.55 3.63 2.71
C GLU A 218 9.86 3.62 1.94
N SER A 219 10.39 4.79 1.66
CA SER A 219 11.72 4.99 1.06
C SER A 219 12.37 6.24 1.68
N PRO A 220 13.66 6.15 2.06
CA PRO A 220 14.51 4.96 2.16
C PRO A 220 14.11 4.02 3.33
N SER A 221 14.93 3.00 3.63
CA SER A 221 14.75 2.08 4.75
C SER A 221 15.65 2.43 5.93
N LEU A 222 15.12 2.31 7.16
CA LEU A 222 15.94 2.41 8.39
C LEU A 222 16.88 1.22 8.59
N ALA A 223 16.61 0.08 7.94
CA ALA A 223 17.43 -1.12 8.08
C ALA A 223 18.75 -1.02 7.31
N ILE A 224 18.77 -0.24 6.23
CA ILE A 224 19.82 -0.20 5.22
C ILE A 224 20.71 1.01 5.43
N ASN A 225 22.03 0.79 5.53
CA ASN A 225 23.04 1.84 5.51
C ASN A 225 23.58 2.05 4.09
N GLU A 226 24.32 3.14 3.89
CA GLU A 226 24.82 3.53 2.57
C GLU A 226 25.69 2.47 1.86
N PRO A 227 26.64 1.77 2.54
CA PRO A 227 27.39 0.69 1.91
C PRO A 227 26.50 -0.48 1.41
N ILE A 228 25.50 -0.88 2.21
CA ILE A 228 24.56 -1.96 1.82
C ILE A 228 23.69 -1.49 0.65
N ARG A 229 23.14 -0.26 0.71
CA ARG A 229 22.35 0.36 -0.37
C ARG A 229 23.10 0.32 -1.70
N ARG A 230 24.34 0.77 -1.69
CA ARG A 230 25.20 0.76 -2.88
C ARG A 230 25.40 -0.65 -3.41
N THR A 231 25.74 -1.60 -2.54
CA THR A 231 25.97 -3.00 -2.93
C THR A 231 24.70 -3.62 -3.54
N MET A 232 23.54 -3.43 -2.91
CA MET A 232 22.26 -3.93 -3.43
C MET A 232 21.92 -3.30 -4.78
N GLY A 233 22.09 -1.97 -4.91
CA GLY A 233 21.84 -1.25 -6.16
C GLY A 233 22.74 -1.70 -7.31
N GLU A 234 24.05 -1.85 -7.05
CA GLU A 234 25.01 -2.36 -8.05
C GLU A 234 24.71 -3.81 -8.46
N LEU A 235 24.28 -4.66 -7.51
CA LEU A 235 23.84 -6.02 -7.79
C LEU A 235 22.59 -6.02 -8.68
N ALA A 236 21.60 -5.19 -8.36
CA ALA A 236 20.38 -5.05 -9.15
C ALA A 236 20.70 -4.60 -10.59
N CYS A 237 21.60 -3.64 -10.76
CA CYS A 237 22.04 -3.19 -12.09
C CYS A 237 22.80 -4.28 -12.85
N ARG A 238 23.67 -5.06 -12.19
CA ARG A 238 24.38 -6.18 -12.83
C ARG A 238 23.41 -7.27 -13.28
N LEU A 239 22.43 -7.59 -12.44
CA LEU A 239 21.38 -8.57 -12.77
C LEU A 239 20.60 -8.13 -14.02
N ALA A 240 20.13 -6.87 -14.04
CA ALA A 240 19.39 -6.31 -15.17
C ALA A 240 20.20 -6.32 -16.46
N ARG A 241 21.48 -5.90 -16.43
CA ARG A 241 22.37 -5.96 -17.61
C ARG A 241 22.55 -7.38 -18.11
N LYS A 242 22.76 -8.34 -17.20
CA LYS A 242 22.95 -9.76 -17.55
C LYS A 242 21.71 -10.37 -18.20
N ALA A 243 20.53 -9.93 -17.80
CA ALA A 243 19.24 -10.35 -18.36
C ALA A 243 18.88 -9.61 -19.67
N GLY A 244 19.66 -8.63 -20.11
CA GLY A 244 19.28 -7.76 -21.25
C GLY A 244 17.98 -6.99 -20.97
N TYR A 245 17.77 -6.55 -19.74
CA TYR A 245 16.55 -5.92 -19.27
C TYR A 245 16.37 -4.51 -19.83
N THR A 246 15.10 -4.14 -20.11
CA THR A 246 14.72 -2.78 -20.51
C THR A 246 13.44 -2.35 -19.79
N GLY A 247 13.28 -1.04 -19.56
CA GLY A 247 12.14 -0.49 -18.82
C GLY A 247 12.32 -0.49 -17.31
N ALA A 248 11.21 -0.35 -16.60
CA ALA A 248 11.14 -0.38 -15.14
C ALA A 248 11.13 -1.81 -14.62
N GLY A 249 11.93 -2.09 -13.60
CA GLY A 249 11.93 -3.37 -12.88
C GLY A 249 12.30 -3.18 -11.42
N THR A 250 12.01 -4.18 -10.61
CA THR A 250 12.31 -4.15 -9.18
C THR A 250 12.95 -5.45 -8.74
N VAL A 251 14.13 -5.34 -8.14
CA VAL A 251 14.84 -6.48 -7.55
C VAL A 251 14.52 -6.53 -6.07
N GLU A 252 13.87 -7.60 -5.65
CA GLU A 252 13.45 -7.82 -4.26
C GLU A 252 14.49 -8.62 -3.50
N PHE A 253 14.72 -8.20 -2.26
CA PHE A 253 15.63 -8.83 -1.31
C PHE A 253 14.93 -9.05 0.02
N ILE A 254 15.37 -10.06 0.75
CA ILE A 254 15.09 -10.19 2.18
C ILE A 254 16.35 -9.93 2.97
N THR A 255 16.21 -9.27 4.13
CA THR A 255 17.33 -9.04 5.05
C THR A 255 17.04 -9.70 6.39
N ASP A 256 18.08 -10.30 6.99
CA ASP A 256 18.00 -10.84 8.34
C ASP A 256 18.30 -9.76 9.41
N GLU A 257 18.22 -10.13 10.68
CA GLU A 257 18.49 -9.25 11.82
C GLU A 257 19.97 -8.77 11.87
N ASN A 258 20.87 -9.52 11.25
CA ASN A 258 22.29 -9.18 11.13
C ASN A 258 22.59 -8.28 9.92
N LYS A 259 21.56 -7.82 9.21
CA LYS A 259 21.66 -7.02 7.98
C LYS A 259 22.31 -7.75 6.80
N ASN A 260 22.39 -9.09 6.84
CA ASN A 260 22.69 -9.85 5.63
C ASN A 260 21.47 -9.78 4.71
N PHE A 261 21.69 -9.55 3.44
CA PHE A 261 20.62 -9.50 2.45
C PHE A 261 20.77 -10.62 1.43
N TYR A 262 19.64 -11.09 0.92
CA TYR A 262 19.56 -12.20 -0.01
C TYR A 262 18.57 -11.87 -1.13
N PHE A 263 18.95 -12.15 -2.36
CA PHE A 263 18.08 -12.02 -3.52
C PHE A 263 16.83 -12.92 -3.35
N LEU A 264 15.66 -12.34 -3.56
CA LEU A 264 14.39 -13.05 -3.49
C LEU A 264 13.84 -13.34 -4.89
N GLU A 265 13.52 -12.29 -5.64
CA GLU A 265 13.01 -12.35 -7.01
C GLU A 265 13.17 -11.00 -7.72
N MET A 266 12.83 -10.95 -9.01
CA MET A 266 12.75 -9.69 -9.75
C MET A 266 11.36 -9.56 -10.38
N ASN A 267 10.66 -8.48 -10.08
CA ASN A 267 9.42 -8.12 -10.73
C ASN A 267 9.73 -7.37 -12.02
N THR A 268 9.27 -7.94 -13.17
CA THR A 268 9.60 -7.46 -14.50
C THR A 268 8.63 -6.38 -15.00
N ARG A 269 8.22 -5.50 -14.12
CA ARG A 269 7.23 -4.44 -14.34
C ARG A 269 7.41 -3.28 -13.36
N LEU A 270 6.63 -2.22 -13.56
CA LEU A 270 6.45 -1.19 -12.55
C LEU A 270 5.72 -1.78 -11.33
N GLN A 271 6.10 -1.37 -10.13
CA GLN A 271 5.46 -1.79 -8.88
C GLN A 271 4.35 -0.81 -8.45
N VAL A 272 3.39 -1.28 -7.63
CA VAL A 272 2.33 -0.43 -7.06
C VAL A 272 2.93 0.71 -6.26
N GLU A 273 3.97 0.42 -5.49
CA GLU A 273 4.69 1.30 -4.57
C GLU A 273 5.76 2.20 -5.22
N HIS A 274 5.79 2.30 -6.57
CA HIS A 274 6.71 3.21 -7.27
C HIS A 274 6.63 4.68 -6.79
N PRO A 275 5.47 5.19 -6.32
CA PRO A 275 5.36 6.58 -5.91
C PRO A 275 6.28 6.98 -4.77
N VAL A 276 6.67 6.08 -3.86
CA VAL A 276 7.63 6.46 -2.81
C VAL A 276 9.03 6.75 -3.39
N SER A 277 9.43 6.01 -4.43
CA SER A 277 10.68 6.28 -5.16
C SER A 277 10.59 7.60 -5.93
N GLU A 278 9.46 7.88 -6.60
CA GLU A 278 9.22 9.13 -7.29
C GLU A 278 9.26 10.34 -6.35
N MET A 279 8.63 10.22 -5.17
CA MET A 279 8.56 11.32 -4.20
C MET A 279 9.92 11.68 -3.60
N VAL A 280 10.80 10.70 -3.34
CA VAL A 280 12.14 10.97 -2.79
C VAL A 280 13.16 11.39 -3.85
N THR A 281 12.92 11.10 -5.14
CA THR A 281 13.83 11.46 -6.23
C THR A 281 13.31 12.59 -7.11
N SER A 282 12.03 12.94 -7.01
CA SER A 282 11.33 13.90 -7.89
C SER A 282 11.38 13.49 -9.38
N LEU A 283 11.41 12.18 -9.65
CA LEU A 283 11.44 11.60 -10.99
C LEU A 283 10.13 10.88 -11.29
N ASP A 284 9.68 10.92 -12.56
CA ASP A 284 8.47 10.22 -13.03
C ASP A 284 8.88 8.93 -13.75
N LEU A 285 8.67 7.79 -13.09
CA LEU A 285 9.07 6.48 -13.62
C LEU A 285 8.20 6.06 -14.82
N VAL A 286 6.95 6.47 -14.86
CA VAL A 286 6.04 6.17 -15.97
C VAL A 286 6.45 6.96 -17.22
N GLU A 287 6.81 8.23 -17.05
CA GLU A 287 7.38 9.02 -18.15
C GLU A 287 8.65 8.36 -18.72
N TRP A 288 9.54 7.88 -17.85
CA TRP A 288 10.75 7.19 -18.28
C TRP A 288 10.45 5.89 -19.03
N GLN A 289 9.46 5.10 -18.57
CA GLN A 289 9.04 3.92 -19.31
C GLN A 289 8.62 4.26 -20.75
N LEU A 290 7.86 5.32 -20.93
CA LEU A 290 7.39 5.77 -22.23
C LEU A 290 8.55 6.25 -23.13
N ARG A 291 9.47 7.06 -22.59
CA ARG A 291 10.67 7.54 -23.31
C ARG A 291 11.59 6.40 -23.72
N ILE A 292 11.88 5.46 -22.82
CA ILE A 292 12.71 4.28 -23.11
C ILE A 292 12.05 3.41 -24.19
N ALA A 293 10.73 3.19 -24.10
CA ALA A 293 10.00 2.44 -25.12
C ALA A 293 10.07 3.10 -26.49
N ALA A 294 10.07 4.44 -26.55
CA ALA A 294 10.28 5.23 -27.75
C ALA A 294 11.73 5.18 -28.27
N GLY A 295 12.68 4.60 -27.54
CA GLY A 295 14.08 4.45 -27.93
C GLY A 295 15.02 5.53 -27.40
N GLU A 296 14.54 6.41 -26.52
CA GLU A 296 15.38 7.42 -25.88
C GLU A 296 16.33 6.77 -24.85
N PRO A 297 17.56 7.30 -24.69
CA PRO A 297 18.43 6.88 -23.60
C PRO A 297 17.92 7.39 -22.26
N LEU A 298 18.41 6.78 -21.17
CA LEU A 298 18.15 7.28 -19.81
C LEU A 298 18.60 8.74 -19.70
N PRO A 299 17.76 9.62 -19.11
CA PRO A 299 18.05 11.06 -19.05
C PRO A 299 19.10 11.44 -18.00
N LEU A 300 19.41 10.53 -17.07
CA LEU A 300 20.30 10.77 -15.93
C LEU A 300 21.30 9.62 -15.75
N MET A 301 22.47 9.97 -15.23
CA MET A 301 23.45 9.00 -14.73
C MET A 301 23.16 8.61 -13.28
N GLN A 302 23.73 7.49 -12.83
CA GLN A 302 23.54 7.01 -11.45
C GLN A 302 23.89 8.04 -10.38
N SER A 303 24.93 8.85 -10.59
CA SER A 303 25.37 9.89 -9.64
C SER A 303 24.38 11.05 -9.47
N GLU A 304 23.41 11.17 -10.35
CA GLU A 304 22.39 12.23 -10.34
C GLU A 304 21.11 11.79 -9.64
N ILE A 305 20.97 10.48 -9.35
CA ILE A 305 19.80 9.92 -8.67
C ILE A 305 20.07 9.90 -7.16
N ASN A 306 19.49 10.83 -6.45
CA ASN A 306 19.66 11.00 -5.00
C ASN A 306 18.32 11.00 -4.29
N ALA A 307 18.28 10.44 -3.07
CA ALA A 307 17.13 10.56 -2.20
C ALA A 307 17.11 11.92 -1.49
N HIS A 308 15.96 12.57 -1.49
CA HIS A 308 15.70 13.78 -0.73
C HIS A 308 14.54 13.53 0.24
N GLY A 309 14.82 13.63 1.55
CA GLY A 309 13.81 13.40 2.58
C GLY A 309 13.39 11.94 2.69
N TRP A 310 12.12 11.72 3.00
CA TRP A 310 11.50 10.42 3.24
C TRP A 310 10.10 10.37 2.68
N ALA A 311 9.71 9.27 2.05
CA ALA A 311 8.34 9.07 1.59
C ALA A 311 7.73 7.81 2.20
N MET A 312 6.42 7.85 2.43
CA MET A 312 5.62 6.69 2.87
C MET A 312 4.38 6.58 2.00
N GLU A 313 4.01 5.37 1.67
CA GLU A 313 2.77 5.02 0.97
C GLU A 313 1.90 4.13 1.85
N ALA A 314 0.58 4.34 1.79
CA ALA A 314 -0.43 3.48 2.40
C ALA A 314 -1.41 3.02 1.33
N ARG A 315 -1.63 1.72 1.20
CA ARG A 315 -2.63 1.14 0.30
C ARG A 315 -4.00 1.16 0.95
N ILE A 316 -4.95 1.80 0.29
CA ILE A 316 -6.35 1.85 0.73
C ILE A 316 -7.15 0.83 -0.05
N CYS A 317 -7.58 -0.22 0.64
CA CYS A 317 -8.27 -1.37 0.07
C CYS A 317 -9.71 -1.48 0.59
N ALA A 318 -10.61 -1.95 -0.28
CA ALA A 318 -11.99 -2.32 0.06
C ALA A 318 -12.00 -3.67 0.79
N GLU A 319 -11.59 -3.69 2.04
CA GLU A 319 -11.44 -4.88 2.87
C GLU A 319 -11.89 -4.59 4.29
N ASP A 320 -12.41 -5.63 4.97
CA ASP A 320 -12.81 -5.56 6.38
C ASP A 320 -11.74 -6.23 7.27
N PRO A 321 -10.86 -5.47 7.94
CA PRO A 321 -9.82 -6.01 8.80
C PRO A 321 -10.37 -6.86 9.96
N ARG A 322 -11.54 -6.51 10.50
CA ARG A 322 -12.17 -7.23 11.63
C ARG A 322 -12.76 -8.57 11.23
N ARG A 323 -12.96 -8.80 9.93
CA ARG A 323 -13.45 -10.05 9.36
C ARG A 323 -12.40 -10.77 8.53
N GLY A 324 -11.15 -10.73 8.98
CA GLY A 324 -10.04 -11.41 8.32
C GLY A 324 -9.67 -10.80 6.96
N PHE A 325 -9.95 -9.52 6.74
CA PHE A 325 -9.71 -8.78 5.50
C PHE A 325 -10.52 -9.33 4.31
N LEU A 326 -11.75 -9.73 4.58
CA LEU A 326 -12.66 -10.09 3.49
C LEU A 326 -12.90 -8.87 2.59
N PRO A 327 -12.84 -9.04 1.26
CA PRO A 327 -13.18 -7.99 0.32
C PRO A 327 -14.60 -7.46 0.56
N THR A 328 -14.75 -6.16 0.46
CA THR A 328 -16.05 -5.48 0.57
C THR A 328 -16.43 -4.90 -0.79
N VAL A 329 -17.70 -4.94 -1.10
CA VAL A 329 -18.25 -4.46 -2.37
C VAL A 329 -19.37 -3.47 -2.13
N GLY A 330 -19.62 -2.61 -3.10
CA GLY A 330 -20.69 -1.62 -3.01
C GLY A 330 -20.39 -0.35 -3.78
N MET A 331 -21.31 0.60 -3.71
CA MET A 331 -21.15 1.90 -4.33
C MET A 331 -20.52 2.88 -3.32
N ILE A 332 -19.48 3.57 -3.73
CA ILE A 332 -18.87 4.65 -2.96
C ILE A 332 -19.81 5.85 -2.98
N THR A 333 -20.46 6.11 -1.85
CA THR A 333 -21.44 7.21 -1.73
C THR A 333 -20.78 8.56 -1.45
N ARG A 334 -19.61 8.53 -0.82
CA ARG A 334 -18.79 9.71 -0.55
C ARG A 334 -17.32 9.39 -0.66
N TYR A 335 -16.57 10.29 -1.28
CA TYR A 335 -15.13 10.18 -1.44
C TYR A 335 -14.49 11.54 -1.32
N ALA A 336 -13.57 11.71 -0.36
CA ALA A 336 -12.82 12.93 -0.20
C ALA A 336 -11.40 12.62 0.27
N THR A 337 -10.44 12.96 -0.56
CA THR A 337 -9.02 12.72 -0.35
C THR A 337 -8.35 13.83 0.46
N PRO A 338 -7.29 13.51 1.22
CA PRO A 338 -6.43 14.51 1.83
C PRO A 338 -5.69 15.32 0.75
N ARG A 339 -5.32 16.55 1.10
CA ARG A 339 -4.54 17.45 0.24
C ARG A 339 -3.58 18.25 1.10
N GLY A 340 -2.43 18.63 0.55
CA GLY A 340 -1.46 19.48 1.25
C GLY A 340 -0.06 19.35 0.68
N LYS A 341 0.88 20.14 1.20
CA LYS A 341 2.31 20.03 0.85
C LYS A 341 2.81 18.63 1.22
N GLY A 342 3.48 17.97 0.29
CA GLY A 342 4.03 16.62 0.49
C GLY A 342 2.96 15.53 0.62
N VAL A 343 1.73 15.75 0.11
CA VAL A 343 0.66 14.74 0.06
C VAL A 343 0.24 14.51 -1.38
N ARG A 344 0.30 13.25 -1.82
CA ARG A 344 -0.18 12.75 -3.11
C ARG A 344 -1.21 11.65 -2.87
N VAL A 345 -2.24 11.59 -3.69
CA VAL A 345 -3.21 10.49 -3.68
C VAL A 345 -3.40 9.99 -5.10
N ASP A 346 -3.02 8.75 -5.34
CA ASP A 346 -3.28 8.05 -6.60
C ASP A 346 -4.55 7.21 -6.40
N SER A 347 -5.61 7.53 -7.13
CA SER A 347 -6.92 6.93 -6.93
C SER A 347 -7.49 6.36 -8.22
N GLY A 348 -7.99 5.12 -8.13
CA GLY A 348 -8.78 4.48 -9.19
C GLY A 348 -10.30 4.69 -9.04
N VAL A 349 -10.75 5.38 -7.97
CA VAL A 349 -12.16 5.52 -7.64
C VAL A 349 -12.53 6.94 -7.25
N ARG A 350 -13.85 7.22 -7.26
CA ARG A 350 -14.47 8.47 -6.81
C ARG A 350 -15.86 8.20 -6.21
N ALA A 351 -16.53 9.23 -5.74
CA ALA A 351 -17.94 9.10 -5.38
C ALA A 351 -18.78 8.67 -6.60
N GLY A 352 -19.64 7.67 -6.43
CA GLY A 352 -20.39 7.02 -7.48
C GLY A 352 -19.73 5.80 -8.12
N SER A 353 -18.45 5.53 -7.86
CA SER A 353 -17.78 4.30 -8.31
C SER A 353 -18.37 3.07 -7.62
N VAL A 354 -18.51 1.98 -8.37
CA VAL A 354 -18.98 0.68 -7.88
C VAL A 354 -17.78 -0.25 -7.75
N VAL A 355 -17.53 -0.72 -6.54
CA VAL A 355 -16.49 -1.71 -6.24
C VAL A 355 -17.09 -3.10 -6.35
N THR A 356 -16.44 -3.97 -7.12
CA THR A 356 -16.92 -5.32 -7.46
C THR A 356 -16.00 -6.40 -6.91
N ILE A 357 -16.40 -7.65 -7.01
CA ILE A 357 -15.59 -8.82 -6.59
C ILE A 357 -14.63 -9.31 -7.67
N TYR A 358 -14.69 -8.74 -8.88
CA TYR A 358 -13.98 -9.30 -10.05
C TYR A 358 -12.49 -8.97 -10.08
N TYR A 359 -12.08 -7.89 -9.41
CA TYR A 359 -10.70 -7.38 -9.46
C TYR A 359 -10.15 -7.14 -8.06
N ASP A 360 -8.92 -6.63 -8.00
CA ASP A 360 -8.23 -6.32 -6.74
C ASP A 360 -9.02 -5.30 -5.90
N SER A 361 -8.88 -5.42 -4.59
CA SER A 361 -9.55 -4.55 -3.61
C SER A 361 -8.92 -3.15 -3.50
N LEU A 362 -7.78 -2.89 -4.16
CA LEU A 362 -7.06 -1.62 -4.09
C LEU A 362 -7.89 -0.47 -4.70
N LEU A 363 -8.19 0.53 -3.89
CA LEU A 363 -8.98 1.71 -4.29
C LEU A 363 -8.11 2.92 -4.56
N ALA A 364 -7.14 3.14 -3.70
CA ALA A 364 -6.26 4.31 -3.75
C ALA A 364 -4.96 4.04 -2.99
N LYS A 365 -3.95 4.87 -3.27
CA LYS A 365 -2.71 4.97 -2.52
C LYS A 365 -2.62 6.37 -1.95
N VAL A 366 -2.27 6.48 -0.68
CA VAL A 366 -1.97 7.76 -0.02
C VAL A 366 -0.47 7.82 0.20
N ILE A 367 0.18 8.75 -0.46
CA ILE A 367 1.64 8.91 -0.41
C ILE A 367 1.96 10.23 0.27
N THR A 368 2.92 10.21 1.18
CA THR A 368 3.38 11.41 1.88
C THR A 368 4.89 11.52 1.84
N HIS A 369 5.39 12.76 1.78
CA HIS A 369 6.80 13.08 1.77
C HIS A 369 7.11 14.09 2.86
N GLY A 370 8.23 13.93 3.55
CA GLY A 370 8.75 14.84 4.58
C GLY A 370 10.26 15.00 4.48
N GLU A 371 10.84 15.95 5.19
CA GLU A 371 12.28 16.13 5.26
C GLU A 371 12.98 14.96 6.00
N ASN A 372 12.22 14.26 6.83
CA ASN A 372 12.64 13.07 7.56
C ASN A 372 11.47 12.09 7.72
N ARG A 373 11.77 10.89 8.25
CA ARG A 373 10.80 9.81 8.42
C ARG A 373 9.61 10.22 9.29
N GLU A 374 9.87 10.91 10.40
CA GLU A 374 8.80 11.29 11.34
C GLU A 374 7.83 12.29 10.70
N GLU A 375 8.33 13.27 9.97
CA GLU A 375 7.49 14.22 9.26
C GLU A 375 6.64 13.54 8.18
N ALA A 376 7.22 12.61 7.41
CA ALA A 376 6.48 11.82 6.42
C ALA A 376 5.40 10.98 7.09
N ARG A 377 5.72 10.32 8.22
CA ARG A 377 4.79 9.51 9.00
C ARG A 377 3.64 10.35 9.59
N GLU A 378 3.95 11.48 10.22
CA GLU A 378 2.93 12.38 10.77
C GLU A 378 1.98 12.89 9.68
N ARG A 379 2.53 13.26 8.51
CA ARG A 379 1.71 13.63 7.35
C ARG A 379 0.82 12.49 6.88
N LEU A 380 1.31 11.23 6.91
CA LEU A 380 0.52 10.06 6.56
C LEU A 380 -0.62 9.86 7.56
N VAL A 381 -0.34 9.92 8.85
CA VAL A 381 -1.37 9.84 9.92
C VAL A 381 -2.44 10.90 9.74
N GLN A 382 -2.06 12.17 9.53
CA GLN A 382 -3.02 13.25 9.31
C GLN A 382 -3.81 13.06 8.01
N SER A 383 -3.17 12.55 6.97
CA SER A 383 -3.82 12.23 5.70
C SER A 383 -4.84 11.10 5.86
N LEU A 384 -4.50 10.01 6.56
CA LEU A 384 -5.40 8.91 6.85
C LEU A 384 -6.57 9.33 7.75
N ASN A 385 -6.32 10.15 8.77
CA ASN A 385 -7.38 10.75 9.58
C ASN A 385 -8.33 11.63 8.75
N GLY A 386 -7.81 12.30 7.72
CA GLY A 386 -8.58 13.12 6.79
C GLY A 386 -9.17 12.38 5.60
N PHE A 387 -8.80 11.12 5.35
CA PHE A 387 -9.29 10.33 4.23
C PHE A 387 -10.73 9.86 4.50
N HIS A 388 -11.68 10.26 3.68
CA HIS A 388 -13.09 9.97 3.90
C HIS A 388 -13.69 9.19 2.73
N LEU A 389 -14.11 7.96 3.01
CA LEU A 389 -14.80 7.08 2.07
C LEU A 389 -16.01 6.45 2.78
N GLU A 390 -17.18 6.52 2.15
CA GLU A 390 -18.42 5.90 2.62
C GLU A 390 -19.06 5.06 1.53
N GLY A 391 -19.88 4.10 1.94
CA GLY A 391 -20.59 3.15 1.08
C GLY A 391 -20.08 1.73 1.20
N LEU A 392 -18.82 1.55 1.63
CA LEU A 392 -18.21 0.25 1.90
C LEU A 392 -17.18 0.35 3.04
N ILE A 393 -16.75 -0.78 3.56
CA ILE A 393 -15.70 -0.86 4.59
C ILE A 393 -14.34 -0.86 3.90
N THR A 394 -13.37 -0.18 4.51
CA THR A 394 -11.98 -0.12 4.03
C THR A 394 -11.00 -0.38 5.16
N ASN A 395 -9.75 -0.64 4.81
CA ASN A 395 -8.64 -0.83 5.73
C ASN A 395 -8.03 0.49 6.28
N VAL A 396 -8.61 1.67 6.01
CA VAL A 396 -8.03 2.98 6.38
C VAL A 396 -7.68 3.07 7.86
N ASP A 397 -8.60 2.65 8.75
CA ASP A 397 -8.37 2.73 10.19
C ASP A 397 -7.31 1.73 10.65
N PHE A 398 -7.30 0.54 10.06
CA PHE A 398 -6.26 -0.46 10.30
C PHE A 398 -4.87 0.06 9.91
N VAL A 399 -4.72 0.60 8.70
CA VAL A 399 -3.44 1.16 8.24
C VAL A 399 -3.02 2.32 9.14
N ASN A 400 -3.96 3.16 9.55
CA ASN A 400 -3.69 4.25 10.48
C ASN A 400 -3.22 3.74 11.86
N ALA A 401 -3.80 2.65 12.37
CA ALA A 401 -3.31 2.00 13.59
C ALA A 401 -1.89 1.45 13.43
N VAL A 402 -1.60 0.82 12.28
CA VAL A 402 -0.27 0.29 11.94
C VAL A 402 0.80 1.39 11.99
N VAL A 403 0.61 2.51 11.30
CA VAL A 403 1.61 3.60 11.23
C VAL A 403 1.75 4.39 12.54
N ASN A 404 0.81 4.21 13.48
CA ASN A 404 0.87 4.76 14.84
C ASN A 404 1.34 3.75 15.89
N HIS A 405 1.60 2.50 15.51
CA HIS A 405 2.06 1.49 16.43
C HIS A 405 3.50 1.77 16.90
N ARG A 406 3.78 1.54 18.19
CA ARG A 406 5.09 1.87 18.80
C ARG A 406 6.28 1.24 18.06
N HIS A 407 6.16 -0.02 17.62
CA HIS A 407 7.20 -0.71 16.88
C HIS A 407 7.40 -0.12 15.47
N PHE A 408 6.31 0.29 14.79
CA PHE A 408 6.42 1.00 13.51
C PHE A 408 7.12 2.35 13.68
N VAL A 409 6.75 3.14 14.68
CA VAL A 409 7.38 4.43 15.00
C VAL A 409 8.88 4.25 15.26
N ALA A 410 9.24 3.23 16.04
CA ALA A 410 10.65 2.89 16.35
C ALA A 410 11.41 2.31 15.14
N GLY A 411 10.73 1.91 14.07
CA GLY A 411 11.35 1.22 12.92
C GLY A 411 11.65 -0.25 13.17
N ASP A 412 11.12 -0.83 14.26
CA ASP A 412 11.20 -2.27 14.56
C ASP A 412 10.06 -2.99 13.80
N ILE A 413 10.30 -3.24 12.52
CA ILE A 413 9.35 -3.83 11.60
C ILE A 413 9.94 -5.06 10.92
N SER A 414 9.10 -6.01 10.57
CA SER A 414 9.43 -7.23 9.83
C SER A 414 8.23 -7.67 9.00
N THR A 415 8.39 -8.68 8.16
CA THR A 415 7.26 -9.24 7.39
C THR A 415 6.18 -9.86 8.28
N ASN A 416 6.51 -10.19 9.53
CA ASN A 416 5.59 -10.75 10.52
C ASN A 416 4.88 -9.67 11.35
N PHE A 417 5.20 -8.39 11.13
CA PHE A 417 4.71 -7.27 11.94
C PHE A 417 3.18 -7.27 12.14
N VAL A 418 2.44 -7.48 11.06
CA VAL A 418 0.96 -7.46 11.13
C VAL A 418 0.43 -8.66 11.91
N GLU A 419 1.01 -9.83 11.72
CA GLU A 419 0.60 -11.05 12.42
C GLU A 419 0.90 -10.96 13.93
N GLU A 420 2.07 -10.43 14.28
CA GLU A 420 2.52 -10.27 15.67
C GLU A 420 1.73 -9.19 16.45
N ASN A 421 1.43 -8.06 15.81
CA ASN A 421 0.89 -6.88 16.51
C ASN A 421 -0.59 -6.61 16.24
N PHE A 422 -1.17 -7.22 15.21
CA PHE A 422 -2.57 -7.03 14.79
C PHE A 422 -3.28 -8.35 14.46
N PRO A 423 -3.25 -9.35 15.36
CA PRO A 423 -4.01 -10.57 15.15
C PRO A 423 -5.50 -10.22 14.96
N ASN A 424 -6.12 -10.80 13.94
CA ASN A 424 -7.51 -10.50 13.57
C ASN A 424 -7.77 -9.02 13.19
N GLY A 425 -6.75 -8.30 12.76
CA GLY A 425 -6.87 -6.92 12.30
C GLY A 425 -7.06 -5.87 13.40
N GLN A 426 -6.80 -6.25 14.66
CA GLN A 426 -6.89 -5.34 15.82
C GLN A 426 -5.54 -5.29 16.55
N PRO A 427 -5.14 -4.13 17.09
CA PRO A 427 -3.91 -4.02 17.84
C PRO A 427 -3.97 -4.88 19.12
N VAL A 428 -2.84 -5.49 19.46
CA VAL A 428 -2.67 -6.20 20.75
C VAL A 428 -2.50 -5.21 21.90
N ASP A 429 -1.80 -4.11 21.63
CA ASP A 429 -1.55 -3.06 22.62
C ASP A 429 -2.76 -2.17 22.82
N GLU A 430 -3.05 -1.82 24.10
CA GLU A 430 -4.04 -0.80 24.39
C GLU A 430 -3.55 0.58 23.91
N PRO A 431 -4.43 1.36 23.28
CA PRO A 431 -4.10 2.71 22.84
C PRO A 431 -3.75 3.61 24.03
N ALA A 432 -2.83 4.56 23.82
CA ALA A 432 -2.48 5.54 24.84
C ALA A 432 -3.74 6.32 25.30
N LEU A 433 -3.90 6.50 26.61
CA LEU A 433 -5.04 7.21 27.23
C LEU A 433 -5.27 8.59 26.60
N GLU A 434 -4.20 9.30 26.24
CA GLU A 434 -4.27 10.60 25.58
C GLU A 434 -5.08 10.57 24.26
N LYS A 435 -4.98 9.49 23.48
CA LYS A 435 -5.76 9.34 22.23
C LYS A 435 -7.26 9.25 22.53
N HIS A 436 -7.64 8.52 23.57
CA HIS A 436 -9.03 8.45 24.02
C HIS A 436 -9.54 9.80 24.52
N HIS A 437 -8.71 10.57 25.24
CA HIS A 437 -9.06 11.93 25.67
C HIS A 437 -9.29 12.83 24.45
N TYR A 438 -8.47 12.75 23.41
CA TYR A 438 -8.66 13.53 22.16
C TYR A 438 -9.98 13.16 21.46
N MET A 439 -10.34 11.88 21.44
CA MET A 439 -11.64 11.43 20.90
C MET A 439 -12.80 11.93 21.75
N ALA A 440 -12.68 11.90 23.07
CA ALA A 440 -13.67 12.45 23.99
C ALA A 440 -13.86 13.96 23.79
N ILE A 441 -12.77 14.71 23.60
CA ILE A 441 -12.80 16.15 23.29
C ILE A 441 -13.55 16.39 21.97
N ALA A 442 -13.26 15.64 20.91
CA ALA A 442 -13.94 15.79 19.64
C ALA A 442 -15.44 15.47 19.75
N ALA A 443 -15.80 14.39 20.45
CA ALA A 443 -17.19 13.98 20.66
C ALA A 443 -17.99 15.02 21.45
N ILE A 444 -17.42 15.52 22.54
CA ILE A 444 -18.12 16.48 23.40
C ILE A 444 -18.33 17.84 22.71
N LEU A 445 -17.36 18.29 21.93
CA LEU A 445 -17.50 19.53 21.17
C LEU A 445 -18.62 19.43 20.13
N ILE A 446 -18.72 18.31 19.40
CA ILE A 446 -19.82 18.08 18.47
C ILE A 446 -21.16 18.11 19.19
N TYR A 447 -21.27 17.39 20.30
CA TYR A 447 -22.51 17.29 21.08
C TYR A 447 -22.89 18.66 21.67
N HIS A 448 -21.96 19.35 22.31
CA HIS A 448 -22.19 20.65 22.98
C HIS A 448 -22.66 21.72 22.00
N VAL A 449 -21.98 21.88 20.88
CA VAL A 449 -22.34 22.86 19.84
C VAL A 449 -23.72 22.53 19.25
N ARG A 450 -23.98 21.25 18.94
CA ARG A 450 -25.27 20.82 18.43
C ARG A 450 -26.42 21.07 19.42
N LYS A 451 -26.21 20.72 20.69
CA LYS A 451 -27.20 20.99 21.76
C LYS A 451 -27.48 22.50 21.88
N GLY A 452 -26.42 23.32 21.84
CA GLY A 452 -26.54 24.78 21.87
C GLY A 452 -27.41 25.32 20.72
N LEU A 453 -27.20 24.82 19.50
CA LEU A 453 -28.00 25.21 18.34
C LEU A 453 -29.48 24.79 18.45
N VAL A 454 -29.76 23.60 18.97
CA VAL A 454 -31.14 23.16 19.21
C VAL A 454 -31.80 24.06 20.24
N VAL A 455 -31.16 24.32 21.37
CA VAL A 455 -31.69 25.22 22.40
C VAL A 455 -31.92 26.64 21.85
N GLU A 456 -30.98 27.16 21.04
CA GLU A 456 -31.11 28.49 20.42
C GLU A 456 -32.28 28.54 19.42
N SER A 457 -32.50 27.48 18.65
CA SER A 457 -33.61 27.40 17.68
C SER A 457 -34.98 27.36 18.35
N LEU A 458 -35.06 26.86 19.58
CA LEU A 458 -36.31 26.78 20.35
C LEU A 458 -36.65 28.08 21.11
N LYS A 459 -35.74 29.03 21.19
CA LYS A 459 -36.00 30.32 21.85
C LYS A 459 -36.96 31.18 21.02
N PRO A 460 -37.99 31.81 21.64
CA PRO A 460 -38.86 32.76 20.96
C PRO A 460 -38.04 33.90 20.31
N MET A 461 -38.48 34.35 19.13
CA MET A 461 -37.74 35.37 18.38
C MET A 461 -37.52 36.69 19.16
N ALA A 462 -38.46 37.09 20.00
CA ALA A 462 -38.32 38.23 20.91
C ALA A 462 -37.26 38.08 22.00
N ALA A 463 -36.91 36.88 22.37
CA ALA A 463 -35.85 36.59 23.34
C ALA A 463 -34.44 36.64 22.74
N LYS A 464 -34.34 36.66 21.40
CA LYS A 464 -33.05 36.71 20.70
C LYS A 464 -32.48 38.14 20.53
N ILE A 465 -33.34 39.16 20.76
CA ILE A 465 -32.98 40.58 20.58
C ILE A 465 -32.60 41.15 21.97
N GLY A 466 -31.37 41.64 22.10
CA GLY A 466 -30.95 42.48 23.21
C GLY A 466 -30.34 41.83 24.44
N ARG A 467 -30.07 40.51 24.48
CA ARG A 467 -29.33 39.91 25.61
C ARG A 467 -27.86 39.64 25.24
N ARG A 468 -26.95 40.18 26.06
CA ARG A 468 -25.56 39.68 26.11
C ARG A 468 -25.60 38.18 26.36
N PRO A 469 -24.84 37.37 25.61
CA PRO A 469 -24.69 35.99 25.95
C PRO A 469 -24.20 35.89 27.42
N PRO A 470 -24.77 34.97 28.22
CA PRO A 470 -24.27 34.72 29.57
C PRO A 470 -22.77 34.37 29.47
N ALA A 471 -22.02 34.78 30.52
CA ALA A 471 -20.62 34.38 30.64
C ALA A 471 -20.51 32.86 30.49
N PRO A 472 -19.45 32.35 29.84
CA PRO A 472 -19.27 30.92 29.65
C PRO A 472 -19.28 30.22 31.00
N THR A 473 -20.33 29.43 31.26
CA THR A 473 -20.43 28.58 32.42
C THR A 473 -19.82 27.22 32.10
N ALA A 474 -19.00 26.72 33.03
CA ALA A 474 -18.49 25.37 32.91
C ALA A 474 -19.66 24.38 32.79
N THR A 475 -19.61 23.53 31.76
CA THR A 475 -20.61 22.50 31.57
C THR A 475 -19.96 21.13 31.79
N GLU A 476 -20.55 20.32 32.62
CA GLU A 476 -20.06 18.98 32.94
C GLU A 476 -20.85 17.92 32.15
N TYR A 477 -20.14 16.92 31.69
CA TYR A 477 -20.66 15.82 30.91
C TYR A 477 -20.01 14.52 31.35
N VAL A 478 -20.76 13.41 31.20
CA VAL A 478 -20.22 12.06 31.30
C VAL A 478 -20.31 11.42 29.93
N LEU A 479 -19.17 11.03 29.38
CA LEU A 479 -19.08 10.32 28.12
C LEU A 479 -18.87 8.83 28.38
N LYS A 480 -19.69 7.99 27.76
CA LYS A 480 -19.53 6.54 27.76
C LYS A 480 -19.07 6.06 26.39
N GLY A 481 -17.90 5.47 26.34
CA GLY A 481 -17.36 4.75 25.18
C GLY A 481 -17.36 3.24 25.38
N GLU A 482 -16.87 2.47 24.41
CA GLU A 482 -16.65 1.03 24.55
C GLU A 482 -15.59 0.79 25.65
N GLY A 483 -16.04 0.27 26.81
CA GLY A 483 -15.17 -0.04 27.94
C GLY A 483 -14.63 1.15 28.74
N CYS A 484 -14.97 2.40 28.36
CA CYS A 484 -14.45 3.61 28.99
C CYS A 484 -15.57 4.55 29.46
N LEU A 485 -15.32 5.24 30.56
CA LEU A 485 -16.17 6.31 31.07
C LEU A 485 -15.28 7.53 31.34
N PHE A 486 -15.63 8.69 30.78
CA PHE A 486 -14.88 9.93 30.96
C PHE A 486 -15.77 11.02 31.56
N ASN A 487 -15.28 11.70 32.60
CA ASN A 487 -15.88 12.92 33.12
C ASN A 487 -15.27 14.11 32.38
N VAL A 488 -16.09 14.89 31.71
CA VAL A 488 -15.61 15.99 30.86
C VAL A 488 -16.19 17.30 31.37
N ARG A 489 -15.31 18.23 31.69
CA ARG A 489 -15.67 19.62 32.03
C ARG A 489 -15.22 20.55 30.92
N LEU A 490 -16.16 21.29 30.38
CA LEU A 490 -15.96 22.14 29.21
C LEU A 490 -16.22 23.59 29.62
N GLU A 491 -15.20 24.44 29.43
CA GLU A 491 -15.24 25.89 29.66
C GLU A 491 -14.86 26.61 28.36
N GLY A 492 -15.59 27.65 27.99
CA GLY A 492 -15.36 28.41 26.76
C GLY A 492 -16.64 28.59 25.97
N ASP A 493 -16.53 29.19 24.79
CA ASP A 493 -17.67 29.41 23.92
C ASP A 493 -17.30 29.29 22.43
N GLN A 494 -18.33 29.10 21.60
CA GLN A 494 -18.17 28.96 20.17
C GLN A 494 -17.73 30.27 19.47
N ALA A 495 -18.03 31.43 20.06
CA ALA A 495 -17.68 32.73 19.44
C ALA A 495 -16.19 33.01 19.54
N SER A 496 -15.56 32.67 20.67
CA SER A 496 -14.12 32.77 20.87
C SER A 496 -13.33 31.67 20.13
N ARG A 497 -14.00 30.57 19.77
CA ARG A 497 -13.39 29.35 19.19
C ARG A 497 -12.27 28.76 20.04
N THR A 498 -12.29 29.03 21.34
CA THR A 498 -11.30 28.55 22.30
C THR A 498 -12.00 27.91 23.50
N TRP A 499 -11.43 26.81 23.92
CA TRP A 499 -12.01 25.97 24.96
C TRP A 499 -10.92 25.49 25.91
N LYS A 500 -11.25 25.46 27.20
CA LYS A 500 -10.51 24.70 28.20
C LYS A 500 -11.34 23.46 28.53
N ILE A 501 -10.83 22.29 28.20
CA ILE A 501 -11.54 21.03 28.36
C ILE A 501 -10.73 20.15 29.31
N ALA A 502 -11.33 19.78 30.43
CA ALA A 502 -10.78 18.74 31.31
C ALA A 502 -11.46 17.42 30.99
N VAL A 503 -10.67 16.39 30.76
CA VAL A 503 -11.11 15.01 30.64
C VAL A 503 -10.51 14.26 31.83
N ASP A 504 -11.36 13.81 32.73
CA ASP A 504 -10.99 13.35 34.09
C ASP A 504 -10.04 14.39 34.74
N ASP A 505 -8.85 13.98 35.16
CA ASP A 505 -7.88 14.88 35.83
C ASP A 505 -6.97 15.65 34.88
N THR A 506 -7.10 15.49 33.55
CA THR A 506 -6.21 16.09 32.56
C THR A 506 -6.89 17.24 31.83
N SER A 507 -6.24 18.42 31.81
CA SER A 507 -6.74 19.64 31.16
C SER A 507 -6.08 19.87 29.82
N TYR A 508 -6.89 20.28 28.84
CA TYR A 508 -6.48 20.58 27.47
C TYR A 508 -6.93 21.97 27.05
N TYR A 509 -6.06 22.68 26.33
CA TYR A 509 -6.44 23.90 25.63
C TYR A 509 -6.78 23.55 24.19
N VAL A 510 -7.99 23.88 23.74
CA VAL A 510 -8.50 23.47 22.44
C VAL A 510 -8.96 24.69 21.65
N GLU A 511 -8.44 24.83 20.46
CA GLU A 511 -8.88 25.80 19.46
C GLU A 511 -9.65 25.09 18.36
N THR A 512 -10.75 25.72 17.89
CA THR A 512 -11.63 25.18 16.85
C THR A 512 -11.68 26.11 15.65
N PRO A 513 -10.56 26.25 14.88
CA PRO A 513 -10.43 27.26 13.83
C PRO A 513 -11.47 27.14 12.71
N GLU A 514 -11.86 25.91 12.39
CA GLU A 514 -12.81 25.57 11.32
C GLU A 514 -13.83 24.54 11.82
N PHE A 515 -14.47 24.79 12.96
CA PHE A 515 -15.40 23.85 13.54
C PHE A 515 -16.81 24.02 12.96
N GLU A 516 -17.21 23.02 12.17
CA GLU A 516 -18.58 22.88 11.70
C GLU A 516 -19.08 21.49 12.12
N PHE A 517 -19.94 21.43 13.12
CA PHE A 517 -20.40 20.18 13.75
C PHE A 517 -21.10 19.20 12.79
N TYR A 518 -21.59 19.67 11.67
CA TYR A 518 -22.19 18.83 10.62
C TYR A 518 -21.16 18.27 9.64
N ARG A 519 -19.93 18.78 9.64
CA ARG A 519 -18.86 18.21 8.85
C ARG A 519 -18.38 16.91 9.49
N ARG A 520 -18.19 15.91 8.65
CA ARG A 520 -17.68 14.60 9.10
C ARG A 520 -16.14 14.58 9.28
N ARG A 521 -15.49 15.69 8.99
CA ARG A 521 -14.08 15.96 9.27
C ARG A 521 -13.99 17.13 10.23
N LEU A 522 -13.20 16.95 11.27
CA LEU A 522 -12.97 17.94 12.28
C LEU A 522 -11.48 18.22 12.39
N LYS A 523 -11.10 19.48 12.32
CA LYS A 523 -9.74 19.94 12.57
C LYS A 523 -9.75 20.72 13.88
N LEU A 524 -9.12 20.15 14.88
CA LEU A 524 -8.94 20.78 16.20
C LEU A 524 -7.46 21.06 16.42
N LYS A 525 -7.16 22.14 17.17
CA LYS A 525 -5.81 22.38 17.65
C LYS A 525 -5.80 22.14 19.16
N ILE A 526 -5.22 21.04 19.60
CA ILE A 526 -5.17 20.59 20.99
C ILE A 526 -3.75 20.83 21.50
N ASN A 527 -3.63 21.64 22.57
CA ASN A 527 -2.34 22.04 23.15
C ASN A 527 -1.32 22.52 22.08
N GLY A 528 -1.79 23.33 21.13
CA GLY A 528 -0.96 23.91 20.07
C GLY A 528 -0.71 23.00 18.85
N ARG A 529 -1.12 21.73 18.86
CA ARG A 529 -0.96 20.78 17.75
C ARG A 529 -2.26 20.52 17.03
N TYR A 530 -2.23 20.58 15.69
CA TYR A 530 -3.40 20.24 14.88
C TYR A 530 -3.64 18.75 14.88
N GLN A 531 -4.92 18.38 15.08
CA GLN A 531 -5.42 17.01 15.02
C GLN A 531 -6.62 16.94 14.08
N MET A 532 -6.63 15.90 13.24
CA MET A 532 -7.73 15.63 12.31
C MET A 532 -8.52 14.43 12.80
N PHE A 533 -9.83 14.60 12.86
CA PHE A 533 -10.77 13.55 13.23
C PHE A 533 -11.77 13.34 12.10
N ARG A 534 -12.26 12.11 11.99
CA ARG A 534 -13.50 11.81 11.26
C ARG A 534 -14.59 11.53 12.28
N SER A 535 -15.80 11.95 11.95
CA SER A 535 -16.97 11.70 12.81
C SER A 535 -18.14 11.18 12.00
N ARG A 536 -18.93 10.30 12.62
CA ARG A 536 -20.21 9.86 12.10
C ARG A 536 -21.23 10.00 13.22
N TYR A 537 -22.26 10.80 12.95
CA TYR A 537 -23.36 10.93 13.88
C TYR A 537 -24.41 9.86 13.56
N GLN A 538 -24.77 9.09 14.58
CA GLN A 538 -25.88 8.15 14.55
C GLN A 538 -26.92 8.62 15.59
N GLU A 539 -28.16 8.17 15.46
CA GLU A 539 -29.29 8.70 16.26
C GLU A 539 -29.02 8.81 17.76
N GLN A 540 -28.27 7.86 18.32
CA GLN A 540 -28.02 7.76 19.77
C GLN A 540 -26.55 7.92 20.16
N HIS A 541 -25.61 7.95 19.22
CA HIS A 541 -24.20 8.06 19.52
C HIS A 541 -23.40 8.78 18.43
N ILE A 542 -22.20 9.21 18.79
CA ILE A 542 -21.24 9.83 17.89
C ILE A 542 -20.04 8.88 17.78
N GLN A 543 -19.75 8.41 16.57
CA GLN A 543 -18.53 7.69 16.31
C GLN A 543 -17.42 8.68 15.97
N ILE A 544 -16.29 8.59 16.64
CA ILE A 544 -15.08 9.36 16.35
C ILE A 544 -14.00 8.40 15.88
N PHE A 545 -13.38 8.75 14.77
CA PHE A 545 -12.27 8.00 14.20
C PHE A 545 -10.99 8.83 14.32
N PHE A 546 -10.01 8.28 15.00
CA PHE A 546 -8.73 8.96 15.25
C PHE A 546 -7.59 7.96 15.40
N CYS A 547 -6.53 8.09 14.60
CA CYS A 547 -5.33 7.25 14.69
C CYS A 547 -5.61 5.74 14.71
N GLY A 548 -6.60 5.29 13.93
CA GLY A 548 -7.02 3.89 13.86
C GLY A 548 -7.97 3.42 14.95
N LEU A 549 -8.36 4.29 15.88
CA LEU A 549 -9.37 4.06 16.90
C LEU A 549 -10.76 4.50 16.41
N ILE A 550 -11.82 3.85 16.95
CA ILE A 550 -13.23 4.18 16.66
C ILE A 550 -13.95 4.40 17.97
#